data_65fa6b3c0bf93c8099c8f36b933c6b8b
#
_entry.id   65fa6b3c0bf93c8099c8f36b933c6b8b
#
_cell.length_a   1.000
_cell.length_b   1.000
_cell.length_c   1.000
_cell.angle_alpha   90.00
_cell.angle_beta   90.00
_cell.angle_gamma   90.00
#
_symmetry.space_group_name_H-M   'P 1'
#
loop_
_entity.id
_entity.type
_entity.pdbx_description
1 polymer ?
#
loop_
_entity_poly.entity_id
_entity_poly.type
_entity_poly.pdbx_seq_one_letter_code
_entity_poly.pdbx_strand_id
1 'polypeptide(L)'
;LMKAMSSVENENKNFTLNQLNAFAKTYYYEWIISNEKIKIAQDNLLLLDYMIKSMEIRYQYNMDKLPSYYKAKSQYAALESMNVMLENDILQRKYMLNTLMARDKKANFEIDSNYEIKDFNLFETDLSSYINNRSDIKAIDKTKVINELKIETQRVELKPEFGVKLDHMIGFGNQPQQFSLMGMITIPMPWTTKMNKANMESYRLKNESLNWQKQMIANEANGIIKGMN
;
A
#
# COMPACT_ATOMS: atom_id res chain seq x y z
N LEU A 1 17.47 -11.29 -17.59
CA LEU A 1 16.18 -10.61 -17.55
C LEU A 1 15.26 -11.22 -16.50
N MET A 2 14.97 -12.54 -16.51
CA MET A 2 14.08 -13.20 -15.55
C MET A 2 14.49 -12.98 -14.09
N LYS A 3 15.79 -13.11 -13.75
CA LYS A 3 16.29 -12.82 -12.39
C LYS A 3 16.05 -11.38 -11.96
N ALA A 4 16.18 -10.42 -12.88
CA ALA A 4 15.90 -9.02 -12.61
C ALA A 4 14.39 -8.78 -12.37
N MET A 5 13.52 -9.42 -13.16
CA MET A 5 12.06 -9.37 -12.96
C MET A 5 11.66 -9.94 -11.60
N SER A 6 12.16 -11.12 -11.23
CA SER A 6 11.93 -11.71 -9.89
C SER A 6 12.37 -10.76 -8.76
N SER A 7 13.47 -10.03 -8.96
CA SER A 7 13.96 -9.04 -7.98
C SER A 7 13.02 -7.84 -7.81
N VAL A 8 12.34 -7.38 -8.88
CA VAL A 8 11.31 -6.33 -8.81
C VAL A 8 10.10 -6.85 -8.05
N GLU A 9 9.61 -8.05 -8.39
CA GLU A 9 8.45 -8.65 -7.72
C GLU A 9 8.69 -8.86 -6.22
N ASN A 10 9.93 -9.17 -5.82
CA ASN A 10 10.26 -9.26 -4.40
C ASN A 10 10.15 -7.90 -3.67
N GLU A 11 10.54 -6.79 -4.32
CA GLU A 11 10.33 -5.46 -3.72
C GLU A 11 8.85 -5.06 -3.70
N ASN A 12 8.08 -5.39 -4.75
CA ASN A 12 6.64 -5.18 -4.78
C ASN A 12 5.95 -5.95 -3.65
N LYS A 13 6.35 -7.20 -3.41
CA LYS A 13 5.89 -7.99 -2.26
C LYS A 13 6.20 -7.28 -0.94
N ASN A 14 7.43 -6.82 -0.75
CA ASN A 14 7.84 -6.12 0.46
C ASN A 14 7.05 -4.82 0.66
N PHE A 15 6.80 -4.07 -0.41
CA PHE A 15 5.96 -2.88 -0.38
C PHE A 15 4.54 -3.20 0.06
N THR A 16 3.92 -4.23 -0.53
CA THR A 16 2.57 -4.69 -0.17
C THR A 16 2.51 -5.13 1.30
N LEU A 17 3.49 -5.88 1.78
CA LEU A 17 3.56 -6.29 3.19
C LEU A 17 3.67 -5.09 4.13
N ASN A 18 4.46 -4.08 3.77
CA ASN A 18 4.58 -2.85 4.56
C ASN A 18 3.25 -2.07 4.61
N GLN A 19 2.52 -2.00 3.49
CA GLN A 19 1.18 -1.39 3.45
C GLN A 19 0.19 -2.16 4.32
N LEU A 20 0.15 -3.49 4.23
CA LEU A 20 -0.73 -4.32 5.07
C LEU A 20 -0.43 -4.13 6.56
N ASN A 21 0.85 -4.08 6.93
CA ASN A 21 1.27 -3.81 8.30
C ASN A 21 0.85 -2.40 8.76
N ALA A 22 0.96 -1.39 7.91
CA ALA A 22 0.52 -0.04 8.21
C ALA A 22 -1.00 0.00 8.43
N PHE A 23 -1.80 -0.60 7.55
CA PHE A 23 -3.25 -0.68 7.71
C PHE A 23 -3.65 -1.44 8.97
N ALA A 24 -2.98 -2.57 9.27
CA ALA A 24 -3.26 -3.32 10.50
C ALA A 24 -3.03 -2.47 11.76
N LYS A 25 -1.91 -1.74 11.81
CA LYS A 25 -1.61 -0.82 12.91
C LYS A 25 -2.64 0.31 13.01
N THR A 26 -3.00 0.92 11.88
CA THR A 26 -4.00 2.00 11.84
C THR A 26 -5.34 1.51 12.39
N TYR A 27 -5.87 0.40 11.89
CA TYR A 27 -7.15 -0.13 12.36
C TYR A 27 -7.11 -0.56 13.84
N TYR A 28 -5.97 -1.11 14.29
CA TYR A 28 -5.78 -1.49 15.68
C TYR A 28 -5.81 -0.27 16.61
N TYR A 29 -5.06 0.77 16.31
CA TYR A 29 -5.04 1.98 17.14
C TYR A 29 -6.33 2.78 17.04
N GLU A 30 -6.96 2.86 15.88
CA GLU A 30 -8.27 3.49 15.74
C GLU A 30 -9.33 2.78 16.57
N TRP A 31 -9.29 1.45 16.68
CA TRP A 31 -10.19 0.70 17.57
C TRP A 31 -9.95 1.06 19.02
N ILE A 32 -8.69 1.07 19.49
CA ILE A 32 -8.36 1.47 20.87
C ILE A 32 -8.88 2.89 21.16
N ILE A 33 -8.59 3.85 20.27
CA ILE A 33 -9.02 5.25 20.42
C ILE A 33 -10.56 5.33 20.47
N SER A 34 -11.25 4.57 19.63
CA SER A 34 -12.72 4.57 19.64
C SER A 34 -13.29 3.98 20.92
N ASN A 35 -12.68 2.93 21.49
CA ASN A 35 -13.05 2.42 22.81
C ASN A 35 -12.90 3.47 23.92
N GLU A 36 -11.78 4.21 23.93
CA GLU A 36 -11.58 5.27 24.93
C GLU A 36 -12.58 6.43 24.74
N LYS A 37 -12.87 6.80 23.49
CA LYS A 37 -13.90 7.81 23.19
C LYS A 37 -15.29 7.37 23.67
N ILE A 38 -15.64 6.09 23.55
CA ILE A 38 -16.91 5.55 24.05
C ILE A 38 -16.98 5.70 25.57
N LYS A 39 -15.92 5.35 26.31
CA LYS A 39 -15.88 5.53 27.77
C LYS A 39 -16.14 6.99 28.16
N ILE A 40 -15.41 7.93 27.54
CA ILE A 40 -15.59 9.36 27.77
C ILE A 40 -17.03 9.81 27.41
N ALA A 41 -17.59 9.30 26.31
CA ALA A 41 -18.95 9.64 25.90
C ALA A 41 -19.97 9.11 26.92
N GLN A 42 -19.79 7.90 27.45
CA GLN A 42 -20.65 7.33 28.48
C GLN A 42 -20.60 8.13 29.78
N ASP A 43 -19.42 8.54 30.25
CA ASP A 43 -19.26 9.41 31.41
C ASP A 43 -19.97 10.75 31.22
N ASN A 44 -19.84 11.35 30.02
CA ASN A 44 -20.53 12.59 29.69
C ASN A 44 -22.05 12.43 29.60
N LEU A 45 -22.55 11.27 29.13
CA LEU A 45 -23.99 10.94 29.12
C LEU A 45 -24.53 10.89 30.53
N LEU A 46 -23.82 10.26 31.48
CA LEU A 46 -24.19 10.22 32.88
C LEU A 46 -24.27 11.63 33.50
N LEU A 47 -23.27 12.49 33.18
CA LEU A 47 -23.27 13.85 33.66
C LEU A 47 -24.44 14.68 33.08
N LEU A 48 -24.71 14.54 31.78
CA LEU A 48 -25.83 15.23 31.11
C LEU A 48 -27.19 14.75 31.67
N ASP A 49 -27.34 13.45 31.94
CA ASP A 49 -28.55 12.90 32.54
C ASP A 49 -28.82 13.53 33.94
N TYR A 50 -27.75 13.61 34.74
CA TYR A 50 -27.84 14.28 36.04
C TYR A 50 -28.22 15.77 35.91
N MET A 51 -27.60 16.49 34.96
CA MET A 51 -27.92 17.90 34.69
C MET A 51 -29.37 18.07 34.23
N ILE A 52 -29.87 17.21 33.33
CA ILE A 52 -31.25 17.25 32.84
C ILE A 52 -32.23 17.06 33.99
N LYS A 53 -32.02 16.05 34.86
CA LYS A 53 -32.83 15.80 36.04
C LYS A 53 -32.83 16.99 37.01
N SER A 54 -31.67 17.59 37.25
CA SER A 54 -31.54 18.78 38.08
C SER A 54 -32.28 19.98 37.49
N MET A 55 -32.15 20.22 36.17
CA MET A 55 -32.87 21.31 35.48
C MET A 55 -34.37 21.08 35.48
N GLU A 56 -34.87 19.86 35.38
CA GLU A 56 -36.29 19.53 35.45
C GLU A 56 -36.87 19.89 36.80
N ILE A 57 -36.19 19.52 37.89
CA ILE A 57 -36.60 19.88 39.25
C ILE A 57 -36.59 21.40 39.44
N ARG A 58 -35.54 22.11 39.05
CA ARG A 58 -35.41 23.55 39.17
C ARG A 58 -36.46 24.31 38.35
N TYR A 59 -36.81 23.78 37.16
CA TYR A 59 -37.90 24.35 36.34
C TYR A 59 -39.26 24.27 37.07
N GLN A 60 -39.56 23.13 37.74
CA GLN A 60 -40.80 22.99 38.52
C GLN A 60 -40.91 24.01 39.62
N TYR A 61 -39.79 24.50 40.18
CA TYR A 61 -39.75 25.55 41.21
C TYR A 61 -39.54 26.99 40.63
N ASN A 62 -39.72 27.16 39.33
CA ASN A 62 -39.47 28.41 38.63
C ASN A 62 -38.04 28.98 38.81
N MET A 63 -37.05 28.12 39.08
CA MET A 63 -35.65 28.52 39.28
C MET A 63 -34.80 28.41 38.01
N ASP A 64 -35.34 27.86 36.92
CA ASP A 64 -34.63 27.69 35.64
C ASP A 64 -35.57 27.93 34.46
N LYS A 65 -34.97 28.12 33.26
CA LYS A 65 -35.72 28.43 32.04
C LYS A 65 -35.80 27.16 31.13
N LEU A 66 -36.98 26.95 30.55
CA LEU A 66 -37.28 25.83 29.67
C LEU A 66 -36.25 25.63 28.48
N PRO A 67 -35.73 26.70 27.86
CA PRO A 67 -34.71 26.53 26.80
C PRO A 67 -33.45 25.85 27.25
N SER A 68 -32.96 26.04 28.47
CA SER A 68 -31.76 25.36 29.03
C SER A 68 -31.95 23.83 29.12
N TYR A 69 -33.14 23.44 29.57
CA TYR A 69 -33.52 22.02 29.64
C TYR A 69 -33.53 21.34 28.28
N TYR A 70 -34.16 21.95 27.27
CA TYR A 70 -34.20 21.40 25.93
C TYR A 70 -32.81 21.41 25.23
N LYS A 71 -31.97 22.40 25.53
CA LYS A 71 -30.58 22.41 25.07
C LYS A 71 -29.80 21.22 25.62
N ALA A 72 -29.92 20.92 26.93
CA ALA A 72 -29.25 19.78 27.54
C ALA A 72 -29.77 18.46 26.95
N LYS A 73 -31.07 18.31 26.73
CA LYS A 73 -31.66 17.14 26.06
C LYS A 73 -31.14 16.95 24.63
N SER A 74 -31.02 18.05 23.88
CA SER A 74 -30.46 17.99 22.52
C SER A 74 -28.99 17.55 22.52
N GLN A 75 -28.20 18.01 23.50
CA GLN A 75 -26.80 17.59 23.65
C GLN A 75 -26.71 16.10 24.05
N TYR A 76 -27.60 15.62 24.93
CA TYR A 76 -27.68 14.23 25.30
C TYR A 76 -27.96 13.34 24.07
N ALA A 77 -28.98 13.67 23.27
CA ALA A 77 -29.33 12.91 22.08
C ALA A 77 -28.22 12.94 21.01
N ALA A 78 -27.52 14.07 20.87
CA ALA A 78 -26.37 14.18 19.96
C ALA A 78 -25.20 13.27 20.41
N LEU A 79 -24.92 13.23 21.72
CA LEU A 79 -23.87 12.39 22.29
C LEU A 79 -24.23 10.90 22.24
N GLU A 80 -25.49 10.56 22.44
CA GLU A 80 -26.00 9.18 22.27
C GLU A 80 -25.84 8.72 20.81
N SER A 81 -26.19 9.57 19.85
CA SER A 81 -25.97 9.28 18.44
C SER A 81 -24.49 9.12 18.09
N MET A 82 -23.62 9.95 18.68
CA MET A 82 -22.17 9.82 18.53
C MET A 82 -21.65 8.48 19.08
N ASN A 83 -22.19 8.02 20.21
CA ASN A 83 -21.81 6.73 20.80
C ASN A 83 -22.13 5.56 19.86
N VAL A 84 -23.32 5.55 19.25
CA VAL A 84 -23.71 4.55 18.24
C VAL A 84 -22.76 4.60 17.01
N MET A 85 -22.35 5.79 16.58
CA MET A 85 -21.36 5.93 15.47
C MET A 85 -20.02 5.30 15.85
N LEU A 86 -19.52 5.55 17.06
CA LEU A 86 -18.25 4.99 17.54
C LEU A 86 -18.31 3.46 17.65
N GLU A 87 -19.43 2.88 18.10
CA GLU A 87 -19.64 1.42 18.13
C GLU A 87 -19.61 0.83 16.71
N ASN A 88 -20.23 1.49 15.74
CA ASN A 88 -20.19 1.09 14.34
C ASN A 88 -18.75 1.21 13.76
N ASP A 89 -18.00 2.25 14.12
CA ASP A 89 -16.61 2.39 13.73
C ASP A 89 -15.75 1.24 14.24
N ILE A 90 -15.92 0.85 15.50
CA ILE A 90 -15.24 -0.32 16.09
C ILE A 90 -15.58 -1.59 15.32
N LEU A 91 -16.86 -1.82 15.01
CA LEU A 91 -17.28 -2.97 14.24
C LEU A 91 -16.65 -3.00 12.85
N GLN A 92 -16.56 -1.84 12.19
CA GLN A 92 -15.90 -1.71 10.91
C GLN A 92 -14.40 -2.02 11.01
N ARG A 93 -13.68 -1.50 12.02
CA ARG A 93 -12.25 -1.80 12.23
C ARG A 93 -12.03 -3.29 12.51
N LYS A 94 -12.91 -3.92 13.27
CA LYS A 94 -12.89 -5.36 13.50
C LYS A 94 -13.03 -6.17 12.20
N TYR A 95 -13.96 -5.79 11.33
CA TYR A 95 -14.13 -6.43 10.03
C TYR A 95 -12.90 -6.24 9.13
N MET A 96 -12.30 -5.06 9.13
CA MET A 96 -11.09 -4.78 8.36
C MET A 96 -9.91 -5.61 8.85
N LEU A 97 -9.70 -5.72 10.17
CA LEU A 97 -8.65 -6.57 10.74
C LEU A 97 -8.88 -8.05 10.43
N ASN A 98 -10.11 -8.56 10.53
CA ASN A 98 -10.42 -9.92 10.14
C ASN A 98 -10.12 -10.18 8.65
N THR A 99 -10.42 -9.20 7.80
CA THR A 99 -10.12 -9.27 6.36
C THR A 99 -8.61 -9.35 6.11
N LEU A 100 -7.81 -8.53 6.82
CA LEU A 100 -6.34 -8.58 6.72
C LEU A 100 -5.76 -9.92 7.19
N MET A 101 -6.39 -10.53 8.21
CA MET A 101 -6.00 -11.85 8.74
C MET A 101 -6.54 -13.02 7.93
N ALA A 102 -7.27 -12.77 6.83
CA ALA A 102 -7.96 -13.79 6.03
C ALA A 102 -8.90 -14.70 6.87
N ARG A 103 -9.56 -14.12 7.89
CA ARG A 103 -10.56 -14.79 8.75
C ARG A 103 -11.97 -14.47 8.29
N ASP A 104 -12.95 -15.18 8.85
CA ASP A 104 -14.36 -14.78 8.72
C ASP A 104 -14.52 -13.34 9.23
N LYS A 105 -15.16 -12.48 8.43
CA LYS A 105 -15.35 -11.06 8.76
C LYS A 105 -16.03 -10.83 10.11
N LYS A 106 -16.91 -11.74 10.50
CA LYS A 106 -17.66 -11.70 11.77
C LYS A 106 -16.96 -12.43 12.94
N ALA A 107 -15.78 -13.02 12.71
CA ALA A 107 -15.04 -13.69 13.76
C ALA A 107 -14.82 -12.75 14.95
N ASN A 108 -15.16 -13.24 16.15
CA ASN A 108 -15.00 -12.46 17.36
C ASN A 108 -13.56 -12.57 17.86
N PHE A 109 -12.98 -11.45 18.25
CA PHE A 109 -11.69 -11.37 18.93
C PHE A 109 -11.63 -10.06 19.71
N GLU A 110 -10.77 -10.04 20.69
CA GLU A 110 -10.48 -8.88 21.51
C GLU A 110 -9.07 -8.38 21.23
N ILE A 111 -8.84 -7.11 21.45
CA ILE A 111 -7.52 -6.47 21.33
C ILE A 111 -7.00 -6.12 22.72
N ASP A 112 -5.69 -6.20 22.90
CA ASP A 112 -5.05 -5.67 24.10
C ASP A 112 -5.10 -4.13 24.02
N SER A 113 -5.76 -3.54 25.01
CA SER A 113 -5.91 -2.08 25.12
C SER A 113 -4.73 -1.43 25.83
N ASN A 114 -3.81 -2.21 26.40
CA ASN A 114 -2.61 -1.70 27.06
C ASN A 114 -1.56 -1.35 26.00
N TYR A 115 -1.39 -0.09 25.70
CA TYR A 115 -0.32 0.38 24.84
C TYR A 115 0.39 1.57 25.45
N GLU A 116 1.70 1.59 25.29
CA GLU A 116 2.52 2.75 25.64
C GLU A 116 2.74 3.62 24.40
N ILE A 117 2.47 4.90 24.53
CA ILE A 117 2.83 5.87 23.49
C ILE A 117 4.36 6.00 23.54
N LYS A 118 5.02 5.55 22.48
CA LYS A 118 6.45 5.74 22.32
C LYS A 118 6.69 7.09 21.66
N ASP A 119 7.47 7.94 22.31
CA ASP A 119 7.94 9.17 21.70
C ASP A 119 8.85 8.85 20.51
N PHE A 120 8.45 9.27 19.34
CA PHE A 120 9.22 9.12 18.11
C PHE A 120 9.91 10.44 17.80
N ASN A 121 11.21 10.55 18.10
CA ASN A 121 12.03 11.67 17.66
C ASN A 121 12.36 11.51 16.17
N LEU A 122 11.48 12.02 15.30
CA LEU A 122 11.71 12.07 13.85
C LEU A 122 12.82 13.06 13.44
N PHE A 123 13.22 13.96 14.35
CA PHE A 123 14.13 15.09 14.05
C PHE A 123 15.59 14.71 13.90
N GLU A 124 16.02 13.57 14.46
CA GLU A 124 17.42 13.13 14.43
C GLU A 124 17.74 12.15 13.29
N THR A 125 16.78 11.84 12.45
CA THR A 125 16.92 10.76 11.49
C THR A 125 17.15 11.30 10.08
N ASP A 126 18.18 10.81 9.40
CA ASP A 126 18.43 11.11 7.99
C ASP A 126 17.25 10.62 7.12
N LEU A 127 16.34 11.55 6.87
CA LEU A 127 15.11 11.33 6.12
C LEU A 127 15.39 10.79 4.70
N SER A 128 16.49 11.22 4.09
CA SER A 128 16.91 10.76 2.76
C SER A 128 17.25 9.28 2.75
N SER A 129 17.87 8.77 3.82
CA SER A 129 18.16 7.34 3.97
C SER A 129 16.88 6.50 4.07
N TYR A 130 15.88 6.95 4.84
CA TYR A 130 14.58 6.25 4.94
C TYR A 130 13.83 6.23 3.61
N ILE A 131 13.77 7.35 2.90
CA ILE A 131 13.12 7.44 1.59
C ILE A 131 13.79 6.50 0.60
N ASN A 132 15.12 6.49 0.51
CA ASN A 132 15.86 5.63 -0.41
C ASN A 132 15.73 4.12 -0.07
N ASN A 133 15.45 3.80 1.20
CA ASN A 133 15.24 2.41 1.63
C ASN A 133 13.81 1.89 1.42
N ARG A 134 12.87 2.71 0.98
CA ARG A 134 11.51 2.29 0.68
C ARG A 134 11.49 1.26 -0.43
N SER A 135 10.64 0.24 -0.26
CA SER A 135 10.55 -0.87 -1.23
C SER A 135 9.98 -0.43 -2.58
N ASP A 136 9.07 0.56 -2.62
CA ASP A 136 8.55 1.14 -3.86
C ASP A 136 9.65 1.84 -4.68
N ILE A 137 10.53 2.59 -4.03
CA ILE A 137 11.69 3.25 -4.67
C ILE A 137 12.69 2.20 -5.16
N LYS A 138 12.97 1.17 -4.35
CA LYS A 138 13.82 0.04 -4.77
C LYS A 138 13.24 -0.72 -5.96
N ALA A 139 11.91 -0.90 -6.02
CA ALA A 139 11.23 -1.52 -7.16
C ALA A 139 11.41 -0.68 -8.44
N ILE A 140 11.29 0.65 -8.34
CA ILE A 140 11.55 1.56 -9.46
C ILE A 140 13.01 1.42 -9.95
N ASP A 141 13.99 1.47 -9.05
CA ASP A 141 15.40 1.35 -9.43
C ASP A 141 15.69 0.01 -10.11
N LYS A 142 15.12 -1.10 -9.61
CA LYS A 142 15.24 -2.42 -10.25
C LYS A 142 14.51 -2.50 -11.60
N THR A 143 13.38 -1.79 -11.75
CA THR A 143 12.67 -1.69 -13.05
C THR A 143 13.50 -0.96 -14.09
N LYS A 144 14.26 0.08 -13.69
CA LYS A 144 15.20 0.75 -14.58
C LYS A 144 16.28 -0.21 -15.08
N VAL A 145 16.83 -1.06 -14.20
CA VAL A 145 17.78 -2.11 -14.61
C VAL A 145 17.16 -3.07 -15.63
N ILE A 146 15.89 -3.44 -15.47
CA ILE A 146 15.18 -4.26 -16.46
C ILE A 146 15.11 -3.55 -17.82
N ASN A 147 14.79 -2.26 -17.83
CA ASN A 147 14.75 -1.49 -19.08
C ASN A 147 16.13 -1.38 -19.73
N GLU A 148 17.19 -1.21 -18.95
CA GLU A 148 18.58 -1.23 -19.44
C GLU A 148 18.95 -2.58 -20.07
N LEU A 149 18.59 -3.69 -19.42
CA LEU A 149 18.76 -5.04 -19.98
C LEU A 149 17.96 -5.24 -21.27
N LYS A 150 16.75 -4.67 -21.36
CA LYS A 150 15.96 -4.71 -22.60
C LYS A 150 16.60 -3.87 -23.72
N ILE A 151 17.17 -2.70 -23.39
CA ILE A 151 17.94 -1.91 -24.35
C ILE A 151 19.14 -2.71 -24.85
N GLU A 152 19.86 -3.40 -23.98
CA GLU A 152 21.00 -4.23 -24.36
C GLU A 152 20.57 -5.43 -25.24
N THR A 153 19.44 -6.06 -24.93
CA THR A 153 18.85 -7.11 -25.77
C THR A 153 18.58 -6.57 -27.19
N GLN A 154 17.91 -5.40 -27.31
CA GLN A 154 17.65 -4.78 -28.62
C GLN A 154 18.95 -4.40 -29.35
N ARG A 155 19.99 -4.02 -28.61
CA ARG A 155 21.31 -3.72 -29.19
C ARG A 155 22.00 -4.98 -29.71
N VAL A 156 21.87 -6.11 -29.00
CA VAL A 156 22.43 -7.40 -29.47
C VAL A 156 21.71 -7.89 -30.71
N GLU A 157 20.40 -7.72 -30.83
CA GLU A 157 19.60 -8.05 -32.01
C GLU A 157 19.99 -7.24 -33.27
N LEU A 158 20.74 -6.13 -33.12
CA LEU A 158 21.32 -5.38 -34.22
C LEU A 158 22.62 -5.99 -34.74
N LYS A 159 23.17 -7.01 -34.09
CA LYS A 159 24.39 -7.69 -34.52
C LYS A 159 24.06 -8.95 -35.33
N PRO A 160 24.96 -9.40 -36.23
CA PRO A 160 24.79 -10.69 -36.89
C PRO A 160 24.68 -11.84 -35.85
N GLU A 161 23.74 -12.72 -36.07
CA GLU A 161 23.49 -13.90 -35.23
C GLU A 161 23.98 -15.14 -35.99
N PHE A 162 24.70 -15.99 -35.27
CA PHE A 162 25.21 -17.25 -35.79
C PHE A 162 24.52 -18.41 -35.06
N GLY A 163 23.92 -19.32 -35.82
CA GLY A 163 23.26 -20.49 -35.31
C GLY A 163 23.85 -21.76 -35.89
N VAL A 164 23.93 -22.82 -35.08
CA VAL A 164 24.23 -24.19 -35.52
C VAL A 164 23.09 -25.07 -35.04
N LYS A 165 22.51 -25.81 -35.97
CA LYS A 165 21.42 -26.74 -35.69
C LYS A 165 21.87 -28.15 -36.09
N LEU A 166 21.76 -29.10 -35.15
CA LEU A 166 21.98 -30.53 -35.36
C LEU A 166 20.63 -31.21 -35.22
N ASP A 167 20.13 -31.84 -36.26
CA ASP A 167 18.92 -32.66 -36.21
C ASP A 167 19.30 -34.13 -36.42
N HIS A 168 18.73 -35.01 -35.59
CA HIS A 168 18.79 -36.44 -35.73
C HIS A 168 17.39 -37.01 -35.86
N MET A 169 17.06 -37.57 -37.00
CA MET A 169 15.79 -38.25 -37.26
C MET A 169 15.98 -39.76 -37.06
N ILE A 170 15.27 -40.32 -36.09
CA ILE A 170 15.21 -41.76 -35.87
C ILE A 170 14.23 -42.37 -36.87
N GLY A 171 14.69 -43.20 -37.78
CA GLY A 171 13.82 -43.90 -38.72
C GLY A 171 13.03 -45.02 -38.04
N PHE A 172 11.73 -45.11 -38.37
CA PHE A 172 10.90 -46.24 -37.95
C PHE A 172 10.59 -47.13 -39.14
N GLY A 173 10.66 -48.46 -38.93
CA GLY A 173 10.48 -49.47 -39.96
C GLY A 173 11.68 -49.53 -40.91
N ASN A 174 11.44 -49.47 -42.23
CA ASN A 174 12.47 -49.57 -43.27
C ASN A 174 13.16 -48.23 -43.66
N GLN A 175 12.94 -47.16 -42.87
CA GLN A 175 13.52 -45.86 -43.14
C GLN A 175 14.92 -45.70 -42.49
N PRO A 176 15.93 -45.21 -43.22
CA PRO A 176 17.27 -45.02 -42.67
C PRO A 176 17.28 -43.83 -41.67
N GLN A 177 18.17 -43.95 -40.68
CA GLN A 177 18.48 -42.82 -39.78
C GLN A 177 19.14 -41.71 -40.57
N GLN A 178 18.72 -40.45 -40.30
CA GLN A 178 19.28 -39.28 -40.99
C GLN A 178 19.84 -38.31 -39.97
N PHE A 179 21.01 -37.75 -40.26
CA PHE A 179 21.65 -36.65 -39.54
C PHE A 179 21.73 -35.45 -40.44
N SER A 180 21.33 -34.29 -39.92
CA SER A 180 21.56 -33.05 -40.60
C SER A 180 22.29 -32.04 -39.70
N LEU A 181 23.30 -31.38 -40.24
CA LEU A 181 24.01 -30.29 -39.60
C LEU A 181 23.80 -29.03 -40.46
N MET A 182 23.23 -28.02 -39.89
CA MET A 182 22.93 -26.75 -40.56
C MET A 182 23.60 -25.58 -39.83
N GLY A 183 24.38 -24.79 -40.55
CA GLY A 183 24.88 -23.49 -40.10
C GLY A 183 23.95 -22.39 -40.61
N MET A 184 23.62 -21.43 -39.78
CA MET A 184 22.73 -20.30 -40.08
C MET A 184 23.41 -18.99 -39.69
N ILE A 185 23.34 -18.00 -40.54
CA ILE A 185 23.79 -16.63 -40.28
C ILE A 185 22.63 -15.70 -40.57
N THR A 186 22.17 -14.98 -39.52
CA THR A 186 21.12 -13.95 -39.68
C THR A 186 21.76 -12.57 -39.60
N ILE A 187 21.65 -11.81 -40.68
CA ILE A 187 22.19 -10.46 -40.78
C ILE A 187 21.03 -9.45 -40.71
N PRO A 188 20.93 -8.60 -39.68
CA PRO A 188 19.89 -7.59 -39.57
C PRO A 188 20.06 -6.52 -40.67
N MET A 189 18.99 -6.27 -41.44
CA MET A 189 18.97 -5.27 -42.51
C MET A 189 18.49 -3.91 -42.00
N PRO A 190 18.87 -2.78 -42.62
CA PRO A 190 18.52 -1.43 -42.14
C PRO A 190 17.02 -1.18 -41.94
N TRP A 191 16.16 -1.81 -42.75
CA TRP A 191 14.70 -1.69 -42.63
C TRP A 191 14.11 -2.48 -41.46
N THR A 192 14.75 -3.56 -41.00
CA THR A 192 14.32 -4.33 -39.84
C THR A 192 14.80 -3.70 -38.51
N THR A 193 15.88 -2.90 -38.57
CA THR A 193 16.49 -2.28 -37.38
C THR A 193 15.76 -1.04 -36.85
N LYS A 194 14.83 -0.44 -37.61
CA LYS A 194 14.06 0.74 -37.19
C LYS A 194 13.24 0.46 -35.93
N MET A 195 12.62 -0.72 -35.87
CA MET A 195 11.81 -1.12 -34.71
C MET A 195 12.67 -1.25 -33.44
N ASN A 196 13.85 -1.90 -33.56
CA ASN A 196 14.75 -2.07 -32.42
C ASN A 196 15.25 -0.73 -31.89
N LYS A 197 15.57 0.23 -32.77
CA LYS A 197 15.96 1.60 -32.40
C LYS A 197 14.81 2.33 -31.69
N ALA A 198 13.59 2.23 -32.21
CA ALA A 198 12.43 2.82 -31.58
C ALA A 198 12.13 2.20 -30.20
N ASN A 199 12.28 0.88 -30.05
CA ASN A 199 12.14 0.19 -28.79
C ASN A 199 13.18 0.64 -27.76
N MET A 200 14.45 0.78 -28.16
CA MET A 200 15.50 1.31 -27.27
C MET A 200 15.16 2.72 -26.77
N GLU A 201 14.70 3.59 -27.66
CA GLU A 201 14.29 4.95 -27.28
C GLU A 201 13.07 4.94 -26.35
N SER A 202 12.08 4.09 -26.61
CA SER A 202 10.94 3.88 -25.72
C SER A 202 11.37 3.48 -24.30
N TYR A 203 12.36 2.57 -24.17
CA TYR A 203 12.87 2.17 -22.85
C TYR A 203 13.66 3.29 -22.17
N ARG A 204 14.36 4.16 -22.91
CA ARG A 204 15.01 5.35 -22.33
C ARG A 204 14.00 6.33 -21.76
N LEU A 205 12.97 6.65 -22.55
CA LEU A 205 11.87 7.52 -22.08
C LEU A 205 11.13 6.93 -20.88
N LYS A 206 10.95 5.60 -20.84
CA LYS A 206 10.40 4.91 -19.66
C LYS A 206 11.30 5.11 -18.43
N ASN A 207 12.61 5.02 -18.59
CA ASN A 207 13.54 5.26 -17.48
C ASN A 207 13.50 6.72 -16.99
N GLU A 208 13.32 7.67 -17.89
CA GLU A 208 13.13 9.07 -17.52
C GLU A 208 11.81 9.27 -16.75
N SER A 209 10.71 8.68 -17.22
CA SER A 209 9.43 8.67 -16.50
C SER A 209 9.56 8.08 -15.10
N LEU A 210 10.31 6.98 -14.95
CA LEU A 210 10.57 6.36 -13.64
C LEU A 210 11.39 7.27 -12.72
N ASN A 211 12.30 8.10 -13.25
CA ASN A 211 13.01 9.09 -12.44
C ASN A 211 12.05 10.15 -11.87
N TRP A 212 11.12 10.64 -12.68
CA TRP A 212 10.11 11.60 -12.23
C TRP A 212 9.17 10.96 -11.19
N GLN A 213 8.76 9.71 -11.39
CA GLN A 213 7.97 8.97 -10.38
C GLN A 213 8.72 8.84 -9.06
N LYS A 214 10.02 8.51 -9.10
CA LYS A 214 10.86 8.43 -7.90
C LYS A 214 10.92 9.77 -7.17
N GLN A 215 11.09 10.88 -7.88
CA GLN A 215 11.09 12.21 -7.30
C GLN A 215 9.72 12.58 -6.69
N MET A 216 8.63 12.25 -7.37
CA MET A 216 7.28 12.48 -6.86
C MET A 216 7.06 11.75 -5.52
N ILE A 217 7.39 10.46 -5.44
CA ILE A 217 7.29 9.67 -4.20
C ILE A 217 8.15 10.26 -3.08
N ALA A 218 9.38 10.69 -3.41
CA ALA A 218 10.27 11.31 -2.44
C ALA A 218 9.72 12.64 -1.92
N ASN A 219 9.18 13.48 -2.81
CA ASN A 219 8.59 14.77 -2.44
C ASN A 219 7.31 14.57 -1.61
N GLU A 220 6.45 13.62 -1.98
CA GLU A 220 5.26 13.28 -1.21
C GLU A 220 5.62 12.80 0.21
N ALA A 221 6.58 11.89 0.33
CA ALA A 221 7.06 11.42 1.63
C ALA A 221 7.62 12.56 2.48
N ASN A 222 8.44 13.45 1.89
CA ASN A 222 8.95 14.63 2.56
C ASN A 222 7.83 15.60 3.00
N GLY A 223 6.81 15.77 2.14
CA GLY A 223 5.66 16.63 2.44
C GLY A 223 4.84 16.09 3.61
N ILE A 224 4.55 14.79 3.63
CA ILE A 224 3.82 14.14 4.72
C ILE A 224 4.57 14.28 6.04
N ILE A 225 5.88 13.98 6.07
CA ILE A 225 6.67 14.03 7.29
C ILE A 225 6.80 15.46 7.81
N LYS A 226 7.02 16.44 6.93
CA LYS A 226 7.05 17.86 7.33
C LYS A 226 5.70 18.42 7.77
N GLY A 227 4.60 17.87 7.25
CA GLY A 227 3.25 18.27 7.65
C GLY A 227 2.78 17.64 8.98
N MET A 228 3.49 16.64 9.50
CA MET A 228 3.24 16.03 10.81
C MET A 228 3.94 16.78 11.97
N ASN A 229 4.84 17.70 11.64
CA ASN A 229 5.57 18.56 12.57
C ASN A 229 4.92 19.95 12.66
#